data_368c9b5a04cfa13184a752ea1edea86d
#
_entry.id   368c9b5a04cfa13184a752ea1edea86d
#
_cell.length_a   1.000
_cell.length_b   1.000
_cell.length_c   1.000
_cell.angle_alpha   90.00
_cell.angle_beta   90.00
_cell.angle_gamma   90.00
#
_symmetry.space_group_name_H-M   'P 1'
#
loop_
_entity.id
_entity.type
_entity.pdbx_description
1 polymer ?
#
loop_
_entity_poly.entity_id
_entity_poly.type
_entity_poly.pdbx_seq_one_letter_code
_entity_poly.pdbx_strand_id
1 'polypeptide(L)'
;MKRSFYVHVFIASLLSVAVFLAASRIFVRHAMDDYLLNYLNETLAHHAAREIDQSGLALNPQRLEENLAKSIDDVQSDEIHVVVDGLREVGLAQDAWHAALTDTSLPWKVLSNQSPAHPFEYVYVTYQGQAWSVLRTQENNQRVYVAVQRATLIRSFEEILKVRNDMTYRMLPILVVFALFFTAFTSYTAVSPILKLQKAFTQIHIRSSHDHISLQSNYREFSQFIDYFNALIDRLRTSYQQAARFSSDASHELRTPLTIIRGHIDRLIHQAPDGSHMQQNLALVGEEVERLVAITNKLLWLSQADAGQTVLDKRVVKFNDIVGQMVDDLRMFNRHLDFSCDLKGLMVLTCDHDLLQQLLSNLFSNAIKYNHAEGIVKFFAQVKEGQLYFTVSNTTHLSLEGLDDRVFERFYRYREGANQQVTDKSGSGLGLSLCREILRAHGGGIHLSLSRDGMVQFECSMPLA
;
A
#
# COMPACT_ATOMS: atom_id res chain seq x y z
N MET A 1 -8.17 -7.21 10.20
CA MET A 1 -7.87 -7.86 8.89
C MET A 1 -7.65 -6.77 7.85
N LYS A 2 -6.40 -6.47 7.49
CA LYS A 2 -6.09 -5.55 6.36
C LYS A 2 -6.44 -6.29 5.08
N ARG A 3 -7.49 -5.86 4.38
CA ARG A 3 -7.85 -6.41 3.06
C ARG A 3 -6.66 -6.18 2.12
N SER A 4 -6.25 -7.21 1.42
CA SER A 4 -5.13 -7.11 0.47
C SER A 4 -5.44 -6.05 -0.59
N PHE A 5 -4.49 -5.18 -0.92
CA PHE A 5 -4.59 -4.18 -2.01
C PHE A 5 -5.03 -4.84 -3.32
N TYR A 6 -4.59 -6.07 -3.58
CA TYR A 6 -5.03 -6.90 -4.70
C TYR A 6 -6.55 -7.03 -4.78
N VAL A 7 -7.22 -7.33 -3.63
CA VAL A 7 -8.68 -7.48 -3.58
C VAL A 7 -9.38 -6.17 -3.90
N HIS A 8 -8.85 -5.03 -3.46
CA HIS A 8 -9.46 -3.72 -3.76
C HIS A 8 -9.33 -3.35 -5.24
N VAL A 9 -8.15 -3.57 -5.85
CA VAL A 9 -7.94 -3.35 -7.29
C VAL A 9 -8.84 -4.26 -8.12
N PHE A 10 -8.94 -5.54 -7.75
CA PHE A 10 -9.83 -6.50 -8.41
C PHE A 10 -11.30 -6.08 -8.33
N ILE A 11 -11.79 -5.72 -7.13
CA ILE A 11 -13.19 -5.27 -6.92
C ILE A 11 -13.47 -3.98 -7.70
N ALA A 12 -12.55 -3.00 -7.66
CA ALA A 12 -12.73 -1.74 -8.38
C ALA A 12 -12.79 -1.94 -9.89
N SER A 13 -11.92 -2.79 -10.46
CA SER A 13 -11.93 -3.15 -11.88
C SER A 13 -13.22 -3.89 -12.25
N LEU A 14 -13.67 -4.83 -11.43
CA LEU A 14 -14.91 -5.56 -11.66
C LEU A 14 -16.12 -4.61 -11.64
N LEU A 15 -16.16 -3.69 -10.69
CA LEU A 15 -17.23 -2.71 -10.57
C LEU A 15 -17.28 -1.77 -11.79
N SER A 16 -16.13 -1.30 -12.27
CA SER A 16 -16.05 -0.45 -13.47
C SER A 16 -16.55 -1.15 -14.73
N VAL A 17 -16.23 -2.44 -14.88
CA VAL A 17 -16.73 -3.26 -15.98
C VAL A 17 -18.25 -3.47 -15.88
N ALA A 18 -18.76 -3.74 -14.69
CA ALA A 18 -20.21 -3.89 -14.47
C ALA A 18 -20.99 -2.60 -14.79
N VAL A 19 -20.48 -1.45 -14.36
CA VAL A 19 -21.05 -0.13 -14.67
C VAL A 19 -21.02 0.15 -16.18
N PHE A 20 -19.90 -0.13 -16.84
CA PHE A 20 -19.77 0.04 -18.30
C PHE A 20 -20.77 -0.84 -19.06
N LEU A 21 -20.93 -2.11 -18.69
CA LEU A 21 -21.88 -3.02 -19.32
C LEU A 21 -23.34 -2.57 -19.11
N ALA A 22 -23.67 -2.09 -17.91
CA ALA A 22 -25.01 -1.56 -17.61
C ALA A 22 -25.31 -0.28 -18.44
N ALA A 23 -24.36 0.65 -18.47
CA ALA A 23 -24.48 1.88 -19.24
C ALA A 23 -24.58 1.62 -20.75
N SER A 24 -23.75 0.71 -21.28
CA SER A 24 -23.79 0.28 -22.68
C SER A 24 -25.16 -0.33 -23.04
N ARG A 25 -25.72 -1.17 -22.18
CA ARG A 25 -27.04 -1.77 -22.41
C ARG A 25 -28.15 -0.72 -22.47
N ILE A 26 -28.15 0.25 -21.57
CA ILE A 26 -29.13 1.34 -21.56
C ILE A 26 -28.99 2.22 -22.81
N PHE A 27 -27.74 2.57 -23.16
CA PHE A 27 -27.46 3.38 -24.36
C PHE A 27 -27.88 2.67 -25.64
N VAL A 28 -27.50 1.39 -25.82
CA VAL A 28 -27.85 0.62 -27.03
C VAL A 28 -29.36 0.48 -27.13
N ARG A 29 -30.07 0.24 -26.01
CA ARG A 29 -31.53 0.14 -26.03
C ARG A 29 -32.17 1.45 -26.49
N HIS A 30 -31.77 2.58 -25.93
CA HIS A 30 -32.35 3.89 -26.23
C HIS A 30 -32.05 4.34 -27.68
N ALA A 31 -30.79 4.22 -28.10
CA ALA A 31 -30.38 4.54 -29.46
C ALA A 31 -31.06 3.65 -30.51
N MET A 32 -31.29 2.38 -30.18
CA MET A 32 -31.95 1.42 -31.09
C MET A 32 -33.43 1.68 -31.22
N ASP A 33 -34.12 2.04 -30.14
CA ASP A 33 -35.56 2.33 -30.17
C ASP A 33 -35.84 3.60 -31.04
N ASP A 34 -35.01 4.64 -30.93
CA ASP A 34 -35.12 5.84 -31.78
C ASP A 34 -34.74 5.54 -33.24
N TYR A 35 -33.71 4.76 -33.46
CA TYR A 35 -33.28 4.35 -34.80
C TYR A 35 -34.37 3.50 -35.47
N LEU A 36 -34.94 2.55 -34.74
CA LEU A 36 -36.00 1.67 -35.25
C LEU A 36 -37.22 2.48 -35.68
N LEU A 37 -37.67 3.44 -34.88
CA LEU A 37 -38.84 4.27 -35.21
C LEU A 37 -38.59 5.14 -36.47
N ASN A 38 -37.37 5.70 -36.58
CA ASN A 38 -37.03 6.46 -37.80
C ASN A 38 -36.94 5.57 -39.00
N TYR A 39 -36.32 4.41 -38.91
CA TYR A 39 -36.24 3.42 -39.98
C TYR A 39 -37.63 2.91 -40.43
N LEU A 40 -38.55 2.70 -39.46
CA LEU A 40 -39.92 2.34 -39.77
C LEU A 40 -40.67 3.40 -40.56
N ASN A 41 -40.51 4.68 -40.17
CA ASN A 41 -41.11 5.78 -40.87
C ASN A 41 -40.51 5.96 -42.29
N GLU A 42 -39.18 5.75 -42.44
CA GLU A 42 -38.52 5.80 -43.77
C GLU A 42 -39.00 4.67 -44.68
N THR A 43 -39.14 3.46 -44.14
CA THR A 43 -39.62 2.30 -44.88
C THR A 43 -41.08 2.51 -45.32
N LEU A 44 -41.92 3.00 -44.40
CA LEU A 44 -43.31 3.34 -44.71
C LEU A 44 -43.40 4.44 -45.77
N ALA A 45 -42.59 5.48 -45.66
CA ALA A 45 -42.50 6.56 -46.68
C ALA A 45 -42.11 6.01 -48.05
N HIS A 46 -41.14 5.07 -48.07
CA HIS A 46 -40.70 4.47 -49.33
C HIS A 46 -41.80 3.64 -50.02
N HIS A 47 -42.55 2.84 -49.25
CA HIS A 47 -43.67 2.09 -49.74
C HIS A 47 -44.80 3.05 -50.23
N ALA A 48 -45.10 4.08 -49.43
CA ALA A 48 -46.12 5.07 -49.79
C ALA A 48 -45.74 5.83 -51.08
N ALA A 49 -44.48 6.25 -51.23
CA ALA A 49 -43.98 6.90 -52.44
C ALA A 49 -44.15 6.01 -53.66
N ARG A 50 -43.79 4.75 -53.57
CA ARG A 50 -43.88 3.78 -54.66
C ARG A 50 -45.35 3.55 -55.09
N GLU A 51 -46.25 3.44 -54.16
CA GLU A 51 -47.68 3.26 -54.47
C GLU A 51 -48.30 4.54 -55.04
N ILE A 52 -47.90 5.71 -54.56
CA ILE A 52 -48.30 7.01 -55.12
C ILE A 52 -47.85 7.14 -56.58
N ASP A 53 -46.57 6.84 -56.87
CA ASP A 53 -46.04 6.84 -58.23
C ASP A 53 -46.79 5.90 -59.20
N GLN A 54 -47.19 4.72 -58.70
CA GLN A 54 -47.91 3.70 -59.50
C GLN A 54 -49.37 4.06 -59.76
N SER A 55 -49.97 4.86 -58.88
CA SER A 55 -51.38 5.23 -59.00
C SER A 55 -51.69 6.28 -60.07
N GLY A 56 -50.68 7.01 -60.58
CA GLY A 56 -50.80 8.00 -61.63
C GLY A 56 -51.70 9.19 -61.24
N LEU A 57 -52.49 9.71 -62.19
CA LEU A 57 -53.31 10.93 -62.04
C LEU A 57 -54.52 10.79 -61.16
N ALA A 58 -54.94 9.55 -60.76
CA ALA A 58 -56.16 9.30 -59.97
C ALA A 58 -55.81 8.62 -58.65
N LEU A 59 -55.50 9.43 -57.62
CA LEU A 59 -55.31 8.95 -56.26
C LEU A 59 -56.64 8.45 -55.67
N ASN A 60 -56.79 7.13 -55.53
CA ASN A 60 -57.92 6.54 -54.81
C ASN A 60 -57.44 6.08 -53.39
N PRO A 61 -57.94 6.72 -52.32
CA PRO A 61 -57.51 6.43 -50.96
C PRO A 61 -57.67 4.96 -50.55
N GLN A 62 -58.80 4.32 -50.86
CA GLN A 62 -59.07 2.93 -50.51
C GLN A 62 -58.11 1.94 -51.18
N ARG A 63 -57.79 2.18 -52.44
CA ARG A 63 -56.88 1.34 -53.21
C ARG A 63 -55.43 1.50 -52.70
N LEU A 64 -55.06 2.71 -52.28
CA LEU A 64 -53.77 3.02 -51.72
C LEU A 64 -53.64 2.32 -50.33
N GLU A 65 -54.67 2.35 -49.55
CA GLU A 65 -54.75 1.70 -48.24
C GLU A 65 -54.60 0.17 -48.35
N GLU A 66 -55.37 -0.46 -49.28
CA GLU A 66 -55.27 -1.90 -49.53
C GLU A 66 -53.88 -2.32 -50.06
N ASN A 67 -53.28 -1.54 -50.93
CA ASN A 67 -51.95 -1.82 -51.47
C ASN A 67 -50.84 -1.63 -50.43
N LEU A 68 -50.94 -0.61 -49.62
CA LEU A 68 -50.03 -0.39 -48.52
C LEU A 68 -50.13 -1.50 -47.45
N ALA A 69 -51.37 -1.91 -47.16
CA ALA A 69 -51.59 -3.05 -46.23
C ALA A 69 -50.98 -4.36 -46.77
N LYS A 70 -51.00 -4.58 -48.09
CA LYS A 70 -50.38 -5.76 -48.73
C LYS A 70 -48.85 -5.65 -48.82
N SER A 71 -48.29 -4.43 -48.85
CA SER A 71 -46.85 -4.22 -49.00
C SER A 71 -46.09 -4.25 -47.67
N ILE A 72 -46.78 -4.15 -46.54
CA ILE A 72 -46.27 -4.24 -45.22
C ILE A 72 -46.73 -5.54 -44.61
N ASP A 73 -45.84 -6.45 -44.30
CA ASP A 73 -46.12 -7.74 -43.69
C ASP A 73 -46.93 -7.61 -42.37
N ASP A 74 -47.96 -8.43 -42.18
CA ASP A 74 -48.78 -8.53 -40.96
C ASP A 74 -49.62 -7.28 -40.61
N VAL A 75 -49.92 -6.40 -41.60
CA VAL A 75 -50.80 -5.24 -41.37
C VAL A 75 -52.22 -5.50 -41.87
N GLN A 76 -53.20 -5.30 -40.97
CA GLN A 76 -54.62 -5.35 -41.37
C GLN A 76 -55.07 -4.00 -41.93
N SER A 77 -56.01 -3.99 -42.89
CA SER A 77 -56.45 -2.77 -43.55
C SER A 77 -57.11 -1.74 -42.63
N ASP A 78 -57.55 -2.13 -41.43
CA ASP A 78 -58.08 -1.23 -40.41
C ASP A 78 -57.02 -0.57 -39.53
N GLU A 79 -55.73 -0.96 -39.70
CA GLU A 79 -54.57 -0.42 -38.98
C GLU A 79 -53.81 0.61 -39.81
N ILE A 80 -54.20 0.81 -41.08
CA ILE A 80 -53.67 1.85 -41.96
C ILE A 80 -54.84 2.72 -42.45
N HIS A 81 -54.67 4.03 -42.41
CA HIS A 81 -55.64 4.98 -42.94
C HIS A 81 -54.91 5.95 -43.90
N VAL A 82 -55.47 6.07 -45.10
CA VAL A 82 -55.01 7.01 -46.09
C VAL A 82 -56.04 8.12 -46.30
N VAL A 83 -55.63 9.35 -46.07
CA VAL A 83 -56.45 10.54 -46.27
C VAL A 83 -55.83 11.42 -47.35
N VAL A 84 -56.60 11.75 -48.36
CA VAL A 84 -56.19 12.67 -49.43
C VAL A 84 -57.02 13.95 -49.35
N ASP A 85 -56.33 15.09 -49.23
CA ASP A 85 -56.97 16.41 -49.11
C ASP A 85 -57.69 16.78 -50.45
N GLY A 86 -58.98 17.11 -50.38
CA GLY A 86 -59.77 17.47 -51.55
C GLY A 86 -60.63 16.33 -52.17
N LEU A 87 -60.48 15.08 -51.77
CA LEU A 87 -61.36 13.95 -52.17
C LEU A 87 -62.33 13.64 -51.03
N ARG A 88 -63.58 14.03 -51.23
CA ARG A 88 -64.71 13.64 -50.33
C ARG A 88 -65.15 12.21 -50.65
N GLU A 89 -64.61 11.23 -50.02
CA GLU A 89 -65.25 9.92 -49.91
C GLU A 89 -65.87 9.73 -48.54
N VAL A 90 -67.09 9.23 -48.58
CA VAL A 90 -68.06 9.20 -47.46
C VAL A 90 -67.75 8.01 -46.52
N GLY A 91 -67.13 8.31 -45.36
CA GLY A 91 -67.04 7.39 -44.26
C GLY A 91 -66.88 8.17 -42.95
N LEU A 92 -67.78 7.93 -41.97
CA LEU A 92 -67.80 8.63 -40.68
C LEU A 92 -66.49 8.62 -39.89
N ALA A 93 -65.57 7.69 -40.19
CA ALA A 93 -64.21 7.62 -39.58
C ALA A 93 -63.21 8.59 -40.25
N GLN A 94 -63.34 8.90 -41.55
CA GLN A 94 -62.45 9.76 -42.30
C GLN A 94 -62.58 11.23 -41.92
N ASP A 95 -63.82 11.70 -41.62
CA ASP A 95 -64.05 13.09 -41.21
C ASP A 95 -63.36 13.42 -39.88
N ALA A 96 -63.34 12.47 -38.92
CA ALA A 96 -62.67 12.66 -37.64
C ALA A 96 -61.13 12.66 -37.78
N TRP A 97 -60.59 11.81 -38.63
CA TRP A 97 -59.17 11.81 -38.96
C TRP A 97 -58.74 13.09 -39.73
N HIS A 98 -59.57 13.49 -40.70
CA HIS A 98 -59.28 14.71 -41.48
C HIS A 98 -59.25 15.96 -40.60
N ALA A 99 -60.16 16.06 -39.62
CA ALA A 99 -60.12 17.15 -38.64
C ALA A 99 -58.90 17.11 -37.73
N ALA A 100 -58.49 15.91 -37.33
CA ALA A 100 -57.30 15.75 -36.46
C ALA A 100 -55.97 16.01 -37.18
N LEU A 101 -55.89 15.70 -38.48
CA LEU A 101 -54.68 15.84 -39.29
C LEU A 101 -54.51 17.22 -39.96
N THR A 102 -55.57 17.97 -40.12
CA THR A 102 -55.55 19.36 -40.63
C THR A 102 -55.18 20.38 -39.56
N ASP A 103 -54.96 19.97 -38.32
CA ASP A 103 -54.45 20.84 -37.26
C ASP A 103 -53.04 21.30 -37.58
N THR A 104 -52.87 22.57 -37.87
CA THR A 104 -51.61 23.19 -38.25
C THR A 104 -50.62 23.31 -37.09
N SER A 105 -51.05 23.03 -35.89
CA SER A 105 -50.22 23.12 -34.63
C SER A 105 -49.36 21.90 -34.38
N LEU A 106 -49.51 20.80 -35.15
CA LEU A 106 -48.77 19.57 -34.95
C LEU A 106 -47.27 19.75 -35.27
N PRO A 107 -46.35 19.22 -34.43
CA PRO A 107 -44.91 19.36 -34.58
C PRO A 107 -44.39 18.37 -35.65
N TRP A 108 -44.58 18.72 -36.94
CA TRP A 108 -44.13 17.90 -38.06
C TRP A 108 -42.60 17.88 -38.12
N LYS A 109 -42.01 16.68 -38.32
CA LYS A 109 -40.58 16.45 -38.48
C LYS A 109 -40.30 15.94 -39.89
N VAL A 110 -39.28 16.49 -40.52
CA VAL A 110 -38.84 16.07 -41.86
C VAL A 110 -38.06 14.75 -41.75
N LEU A 111 -38.38 13.78 -42.59
CA LEU A 111 -37.59 12.54 -42.72
C LEU A 111 -36.29 12.83 -43.45
N SER A 112 -35.17 12.36 -42.91
CA SER A 112 -33.82 12.74 -43.33
C SER A 112 -33.32 12.05 -44.60
N ASN A 113 -33.89 10.91 -44.97
CA ASN A 113 -33.36 10.05 -46.06
C ASN A 113 -34.42 9.89 -47.18
N GLN A 114 -34.65 10.99 -47.96
CA GLN A 114 -35.76 11.04 -48.91
C GLN A 114 -35.34 11.02 -50.36
N SER A 115 -36.19 10.43 -51.24
CA SER A 115 -36.19 10.68 -52.64
C SER A 115 -36.60 12.15 -52.91
N PRO A 116 -35.89 12.91 -53.73
CA PRO A 116 -36.25 14.30 -54.00
C PRO A 116 -37.65 14.49 -54.60
N ALA A 117 -38.24 13.45 -55.13
CA ALA A 117 -39.57 13.49 -55.77
C ALA A 117 -40.71 13.63 -54.77
N HIS A 118 -40.63 13.03 -53.60
CA HIS A 118 -41.67 13.01 -52.57
C HIS A 118 -41.10 13.33 -51.20
N PRO A 119 -41.12 14.59 -50.76
CA PRO A 119 -40.69 14.96 -49.43
C PRO A 119 -41.78 14.51 -48.40
N PHE A 120 -41.41 13.63 -47.49
CA PHE A 120 -42.28 13.20 -46.39
C PHE A 120 -41.93 13.89 -45.07
N GLU A 121 -42.97 14.30 -44.39
CA GLU A 121 -42.89 14.76 -43.02
C GLU A 121 -43.69 13.79 -42.17
N TYR A 122 -43.28 13.60 -40.92
CA TYR A 122 -43.98 12.73 -40.02
C TYR A 122 -44.29 13.40 -38.66
N VAL A 123 -45.33 12.89 -38.01
CA VAL A 123 -45.75 13.27 -36.65
C VAL A 123 -46.33 12.07 -35.92
N TYR A 124 -46.16 12.06 -34.61
CA TYR A 124 -46.80 11.07 -33.76
C TYR A 124 -48.07 11.68 -33.14
N VAL A 125 -49.18 11.05 -33.32
CA VAL A 125 -50.47 11.50 -32.85
C VAL A 125 -51.12 10.41 -31.99
N THR A 126 -51.78 10.79 -30.90
CA THR A 126 -52.59 9.86 -30.11
C THR A 126 -54.05 10.08 -30.47
N TYR A 127 -54.72 9.08 -31.09
CA TYR A 127 -56.09 9.13 -31.48
C TYR A 127 -56.85 7.93 -30.86
N GLN A 128 -57.97 8.18 -30.22
CA GLN A 128 -58.79 7.17 -29.48
C GLN A 128 -57.95 6.32 -28.50
N GLY A 129 -56.96 6.90 -27.82
CA GLY A 129 -56.09 6.19 -26.88
C GLY A 129 -54.98 5.35 -27.51
N GLN A 130 -54.88 5.31 -28.84
CA GLN A 130 -53.86 4.60 -29.58
C GLN A 130 -52.85 5.59 -30.17
N ALA A 131 -51.57 5.19 -30.21
CA ALA A 131 -50.48 5.99 -30.79
C ALA A 131 -50.36 5.66 -32.28
N TRP A 132 -50.35 6.69 -33.10
CA TRP A 132 -50.26 6.62 -34.57
C TRP A 132 -49.03 7.34 -35.06
N SER A 133 -48.39 6.80 -36.08
CA SER A 133 -47.38 7.48 -36.89
C SER A 133 -48.05 8.01 -38.17
N VAL A 134 -48.05 9.29 -38.38
CA VAL A 134 -48.66 9.92 -39.53
C VAL A 134 -47.58 10.50 -40.39
N LEU A 135 -47.54 10.08 -41.68
CA LEU A 135 -46.70 10.62 -42.72
C LEU A 135 -47.52 11.59 -43.59
N ARG A 136 -46.93 12.68 -44.00
CA ARG A 136 -47.52 13.65 -44.89
C ARG A 136 -46.63 13.89 -46.11
N THR A 137 -47.19 13.87 -47.31
CA THR A 137 -46.51 14.31 -48.52
C THR A 137 -47.45 15.17 -49.38
N GLN A 138 -46.95 15.83 -50.37
CA GLN A 138 -47.74 16.62 -51.33
C GLN A 138 -47.53 16.07 -52.75
N GLU A 139 -48.61 15.68 -53.40
CA GLU A 139 -48.64 15.18 -54.75
C GLU A 139 -49.74 15.86 -55.58
N ASN A 140 -49.45 16.31 -56.77
CA ASN A 140 -50.40 16.96 -57.68
C ASN A 140 -51.23 18.09 -57.02
N ASN A 141 -50.63 18.87 -56.15
CA ASN A 141 -51.26 19.93 -55.35
C ASN A 141 -52.27 19.46 -54.31
N GLN A 142 -52.30 18.16 -54.04
CA GLN A 142 -53.09 17.55 -52.93
C GLN A 142 -52.15 17.03 -51.84
N ARG A 143 -52.56 17.15 -50.58
CA ARG A 143 -51.84 16.57 -49.44
C ARG A 143 -52.32 15.16 -49.19
N VAL A 144 -51.41 14.22 -49.14
CA VAL A 144 -51.64 12.83 -48.84
C VAL A 144 -51.14 12.54 -47.44
N TYR A 145 -51.96 12.02 -46.59
CA TYR A 145 -51.65 11.61 -45.24
C TYR A 145 -51.78 10.09 -45.15
N VAL A 146 -50.73 9.43 -44.65
CA VAL A 146 -50.69 7.99 -44.38
C VAL A 146 -50.52 7.81 -42.88
N ALA A 147 -51.55 7.36 -42.20
CA ALA A 147 -51.54 7.09 -40.76
C ALA A 147 -51.45 5.57 -40.54
N VAL A 148 -50.49 5.14 -39.75
CA VAL A 148 -50.30 3.74 -39.37
C VAL A 148 -50.22 3.66 -37.89
N GLN A 149 -50.93 2.67 -37.31
CA GLN A 149 -50.90 2.41 -35.88
C GLN A 149 -49.49 2.01 -35.46
N ARG A 150 -48.93 2.70 -34.47
CA ARG A 150 -47.55 2.46 -34.00
C ARG A 150 -47.35 1.01 -33.50
N ALA A 151 -48.38 0.42 -32.86
CA ALA A 151 -48.34 -0.96 -32.39
C ALA A 151 -48.12 -1.96 -33.53
N THR A 152 -48.73 -1.72 -34.67
CA THR A 152 -48.61 -2.52 -35.91
C THR A 152 -47.24 -2.42 -36.52
N LEU A 153 -46.72 -1.20 -36.62
CA LEU A 153 -45.31 -0.98 -37.09
C LEU A 153 -44.31 -1.71 -36.18
N ILE A 154 -44.53 -1.71 -34.88
CA ILE A 154 -43.66 -2.43 -33.94
C ILE A 154 -43.80 -3.95 -34.10
N ARG A 155 -45.04 -4.44 -34.33
CA ARG A 155 -45.34 -5.87 -34.51
C ARG A 155 -44.64 -6.47 -35.74
N SER A 156 -44.68 -5.79 -36.89
CA SER A 156 -44.02 -6.21 -38.14
C SER A 156 -42.48 -6.42 -37.95
N PHE A 157 -41.90 -5.83 -36.93
CA PHE A 157 -40.47 -5.96 -36.62
C PHE A 157 -40.20 -6.79 -35.36
N GLU A 158 -41.21 -7.40 -34.74
CA GLU A 158 -41.01 -8.24 -33.57
C GLU A 158 -39.99 -9.35 -33.78
N GLU A 159 -39.94 -9.94 -34.98
CA GLU A 159 -38.95 -10.97 -35.29
C GLU A 159 -37.50 -10.40 -35.27
N ILE A 160 -37.30 -9.22 -35.82
CA ILE A 160 -35.99 -8.54 -35.78
C ILE A 160 -35.63 -8.20 -34.34
N LEU A 161 -36.58 -7.74 -33.55
CA LEU A 161 -36.39 -7.45 -32.13
C LEU A 161 -36.08 -8.72 -31.31
N LYS A 162 -36.74 -9.85 -31.62
CA LYS A 162 -36.43 -11.15 -31.00
C LYS A 162 -35.02 -11.62 -31.31
N VAL A 163 -34.60 -11.56 -32.60
CA VAL A 163 -33.24 -11.94 -33.01
C VAL A 163 -32.19 -11.05 -32.32
N ARG A 164 -32.41 -9.74 -32.26
CA ARG A 164 -31.54 -8.81 -31.55
C ARG A 164 -31.42 -9.16 -30.05
N ASN A 165 -32.57 -9.41 -29.40
CA ASN A 165 -32.58 -9.75 -27.98
C ASN A 165 -31.85 -11.08 -27.73
N ASP A 166 -32.10 -12.08 -28.57
CA ASP A 166 -31.44 -13.40 -28.46
C ASP A 166 -29.94 -13.28 -28.65
N MET A 167 -29.48 -12.54 -29.66
CA MET A 167 -28.02 -12.24 -29.83
C MET A 167 -27.43 -11.52 -28.61
N THR A 168 -28.15 -10.55 -28.06
CA THR A 168 -27.69 -9.82 -26.86
C THR A 168 -27.55 -10.76 -25.68
N TYR A 169 -28.53 -11.61 -25.42
CA TYR A 169 -28.51 -12.59 -24.34
C TYR A 169 -27.41 -13.64 -24.51
N ARG A 170 -27.11 -14.06 -25.73
CA ARG A 170 -26.00 -15.01 -26.03
C ARG A 170 -24.62 -14.37 -25.91
N MET A 171 -24.46 -13.11 -26.29
CA MET A 171 -23.18 -12.39 -26.21
C MET A 171 -22.84 -11.92 -24.80
N LEU A 172 -23.84 -11.60 -23.96
CA LEU A 172 -23.63 -11.09 -22.60
C LEU A 172 -22.74 -11.99 -21.73
N PRO A 173 -22.94 -13.32 -21.62
CA PRO A 173 -22.09 -14.18 -20.80
C PRO A 173 -20.65 -14.22 -21.31
N ILE A 174 -20.44 -14.19 -22.64
CA ILE A 174 -19.09 -14.16 -23.25
C ILE A 174 -18.36 -12.88 -22.86
N LEU A 175 -19.05 -11.73 -22.92
CA LEU A 175 -18.49 -10.44 -22.50
C LEU A 175 -18.17 -10.41 -21.01
N VAL A 176 -19.01 -10.99 -20.17
CA VAL A 176 -18.78 -11.09 -18.73
C VAL A 176 -17.53 -11.94 -18.43
N VAL A 177 -17.42 -13.12 -19.06
CA VAL A 177 -16.24 -13.98 -18.90
C VAL A 177 -14.96 -13.29 -19.36
N PHE A 178 -15.00 -12.62 -20.52
CA PHE A 178 -13.87 -11.86 -21.03
C PHE A 178 -13.47 -10.71 -20.08
N ALA A 179 -14.46 -9.98 -19.55
CA ALA A 179 -14.23 -8.90 -18.59
C ALA A 179 -13.60 -9.41 -17.28
N LEU A 180 -14.07 -10.55 -16.77
CA LEU A 180 -13.49 -11.20 -15.58
C LEU A 180 -12.04 -11.62 -15.83
N PHE A 181 -11.79 -12.28 -16.96
CA PHE A 181 -10.44 -12.69 -17.35
C PHE A 181 -9.51 -11.49 -17.48
N PHE A 182 -9.92 -10.45 -18.19
CA PHE A 182 -9.12 -9.25 -18.39
C PHE A 182 -8.84 -8.52 -17.07
N THR A 183 -9.83 -8.44 -16.18
CA THR A 183 -9.67 -7.87 -14.85
C THR A 183 -8.69 -8.66 -14.00
N ALA A 184 -8.79 -9.99 -14.00
CA ALA A 184 -7.86 -10.87 -13.29
C ALA A 184 -6.43 -10.74 -13.85
N PHE A 185 -6.28 -10.71 -15.16
CA PHE A 185 -5.00 -10.55 -15.85
C PHE A 185 -4.32 -9.22 -15.53
N THR A 186 -5.06 -8.10 -15.66
CA THR A 186 -4.53 -6.77 -15.34
C THR A 186 -4.19 -6.62 -13.87
N SER A 187 -5.03 -7.14 -12.98
CA SER A 187 -4.78 -7.13 -11.54
C SER A 187 -3.52 -7.94 -11.17
N TYR A 188 -3.34 -9.12 -11.76
CA TYR A 188 -2.14 -9.93 -11.53
C TYR A 188 -0.87 -9.26 -12.06
N THR A 189 -0.89 -8.73 -13.28
CA THR A 189 0.28 -8.08 -13.90
C THR A 189 0.68 -6.77 -13.22
N ALA A 190 -0.28 -5.98 -12.74
CA ALA A 190 -0.03 -4.72 -12.07
C ALA A 190 0.43 -4.89 -10.61
N VAL A 191 -0.10 -5.88 -9.88
CA VAL A 191 0.17 -6.05 -8.44
C VAL A 191 1.38 -6.94 -8.16
N SER A 192 1.65 -7.93 -9.01
CA SER A 192 2.77 -8.87 -8.82
C SER A 192 4.14 -8.19 -8.65
N PRO A 193 4.53 -7.17 -9.46
CA PRO A 193 5.80 -6.46 -9.27
C PRO A 193 5.89 -5.72 -7.91
N ILE A 194 4.77 -5.14 -7.45
CA ILE A 194 4.72 -4.43 -6.17
C ILE A 194 4.96 -5.38 -5.00
N LEU A 195 4.36 -6.57 -5.03
CA LEU A 195 4.57 -7.59 -3.99
C LEU A 195 6.01 -8.12 -3.97
N LYS A 196 6.63 -8.26 -5.15
CA LYS A 196 8.05 -8.64 -5.25
C LYS A 196 8.95 -7.56 -4.67
N LEU A 197 8.68 -6.29 -4.96
CA LEU A 197 9.38 -5.15 -4.36
C LEU A 197 9.24 -5.13 -2.84
N GLN A 198 8.03 -5.32 -2.31
CA GLN A 198 7.80 -5.36 -0.87
C GLN A 198 8.65 -6.44 -0.19
N LYS A 199 8.73 -7.65 -0.77
CA LYS A 199 9.58 -8.72 -0.24
C LYS A 199 11.06 -8.36 -0.33
N ALA A 200 11.50 -7.77 -1.43
CA ALA A 200 12.89 -7.34 -1.58
C ALA A 200 13.27 -6.27 -0.55
N PHE A 201 12.40 -5.31 -0.25
CA PHE A 201 12.63 -4.28 0.76
C PHE A 201 12.81 -4.85 2.17
N THR A 202 12.07 -5.91 2.54
CA THR A 202 12.22 -6.53 3.87
C THR A 202 13.54 -7.29 4.04
N GLN A 203 14.21 -7.63 2.94
CA GLN A 203 15.47 -8.37 2.95
C GLN A 203 16.71 -7.47 2.87
N ILE A 204 16.54 -6.16 2.58
CA ILE A 204 17.66 -5.23 2.46
C ILE A 204 18.19 -4.88 3.85
N HIS A 205 19.45 -5.20 4.06
CA HIS A 205 20.23 -4.74 5.22
C HIS A 205 21.18 -3.64 4.76
N ILE A 206 20.99 -2.42 5.25
CA ILE A 206 21.82 -1.24 4.89
C ILE A 206 23.31 -1.50 5.19
N ARG A 207 23.60 -2.39 6.16
CA ARG A 207 24.95 -2.76 6.59
C ARG A 207 25.64 -3.78 5.67
N SER A 208 24.92 -4.50 4.81
CA SER A 208 25.53 -5.45 3.89
C SER A 208 25.92 -4.77 2.58
N SER A 209 27.16 -4.99 2.12
CA SER A 209 27.72 -4.30 0.96
C SER A 209 27.16 -4.77 -0.39
N HIS A 210 26.38 -5.84 -0.43
CA HIS A 210 25.98 -6.53 -1.66
C HIS A 210 24.46 -6.55 -1.92
N ASP A 211 23.66 -5.98 -1.02
CA ASP A 211 22.20 -6.07 -1.14
C ASP A 211 21.64 -4.93 -2.00
N HIS A 212 21.68 -5.09 -3.31
CA HIS A 212 20.89 -4.31 -4.25
C HIS A 212 19.61 -5.08 -4.62
N ILE A 213 18.56 -4.34 -4.95
CA ILE A 213 17.37 -4.94 -5.52
C ILE A 213 17.67 -5.38 -6.93
N SER A 214 17.81 -6.68 -7.16
CA SER A 214 18.08 -7.30 -8.47
C SER A 214 16.81 -7.85 -9.12
N LEU A 215 15.69 -7.10 -9.04
CA LEU A 215 14.44 -7.49 -9.69
C LEU A 215 14.49 -7.09 -11.16
N GLN A 216 14.50 -8.07 -12.07
CA GLN A 216 14.25 -7.82 -13.48
C GLN A 216 12.75 -7.58 -13.70
N SER A 217 12.42 -6.40 -14.21
CA SER A 217 11.06 -6.05 -14.60
C SER A 217 11.00 -5.81 -16.10
N ASN A 218 9.95 -6.30 -16.74
CA ASN A 218 9.67 -6.05 -18.16
C ASN A 218 9.10 -4.63 -18.39
N TYR A 219 8.85 -3.87 -17.33
CA TYR A 219 8.31 -2.51 -17.40
C TYR A 219 9.43 -1.51 -17.14
N ARG A 220 9.65 -0.59 -18.07
CA ARG A 220 10.69 0.43 -18.04
C ARG A 220 10.59 1.33 -16.78
N GLU A 221 9.37 1.69 -16.41
CA GLU A 221 9.10 2.55 -15.26
C GLU A 221 9.52 1.87 -13.95
N PHE A 222 9.28 0.57 -13.82
CA PHE A 222 9.71 -0.22 -12.67
C PHE A 222 11.23 -0.37 -12.60
N SER A 223 11.91 -0.55 -13.73
CA SER A 223 13.38 -0.61 -13.77
C SER A 223 13.97 0.71 -13.32
N GLN A 224 13.48 1.83 -13.84
CA GLN A 224 13.92 3.16 -13.41
C GLN A 224 13.69 3.41 -11.91
N PHE A 225 12.55 2.97 -11.37
CA PHE A 225 12.27 3.07 -9.94
C PHE A 225 13.28 2.26 -9.10
N ILE A 226 13.61 1.04 -9.53
CA ILE A 226 14.62 0.19 -8.87
C ILE A 226 15.99 0.86 -8.92
N ASP A 227 16.39 1.44 -10.05
CA ASP A 227 17.66 2.14 -10.21
C ASP A 227 17.76 3.37 -9.29
N TYR A 228 16.72 4.19 -9.22
CA TYR A 228 16.65 5.33 -8.29
C TYR A 228 16.75 4.87 -6.83
N PHE A 229 16.06 3.78 -6.51
CA PHE A 229 16.06 3.25 -5.15
C PHE A 229 17.45 2.68 -4.76
N ASN A 230 18.09 1.93 -5.66
CA ASN A 230 19.45 1.45 -5.46
C ASN A 230 20.45 2.60 -5.30
N ALA A 231 20.32 3.66 -6.12
CA ALA A 231 21.13 4.87 -5.97
C ALA A 231 20.91 5.58 -4.62
N LEU A 232 19.67 5.57 -4.10
CA LEU A 232 19.38 6.10 -2.75
C LEU A 232 20.01 5.24 -1.66
N ILE A 233 19.95 3.91 -1.77
CA ILE A 233 20.65 2.99 -0.85
C ILE A 233 22.15 3.27 -0.85
N ASP A 234 22.77 3.44 -2.02
CA ASP A 234 24.20 3.71 -2.13
C ASP A 234 24.59 5.05 -1.51
N ARG A 235 23.76 6.09 -1.68
CA ARG A 235 23.97 7.38 -1.00
C ARG A 235 23.87 7.24 0.51
N LEU A 236 22.88 6.51 1.01
CA LEU A 236 22.74 6.25 2.44
C LEU A 236 23.95 5.48 2.98
N ARG A 237 24.42 4.45 2.29
CA ARG A 237 25.62 3.69 2.67
C ARG A 237 26.86 4.58 2.70
N THR A 238 27.06 5.38 1.66
CA THR A 238 28.19 6.31 1.59
C THR A 238 28.15 7.31 2.74
N SER A 239 27.00 7.91 3.03
CA SER A 239 26.83 8.82 4.15
C SER A 239 27.11 8.15 5.50
N TYR A 240 26.64 6.91 5.66
CA TYR A 240 26.88 6.12 6.85
C TYR A 240 28.35 5.79 7.05
N GLN A 241 29.05 5.37 5.97
CA GLN A 241 30.49 5.11 5.98
C GLN A 241 31.30 6.37 6.27
N GLN A 242 30.89 7.51 5.72
CA GLN A 242 31.56 8.80 6.01
C GLN A 242 31.41 9.19 7.48
N ALA A 243 30.20 9.04 8.05
CA ALA A 243 29.96 9.31 9.46
C ALA A 243 30.78 8.38 10.37
N ALA A 244 30.88 7.10 10.00
CA ALA A 244 31.71 6.14 10.73
C ALA A 244 33.21 6.48 10.65
N ARG A 245 33.72 6.82 9.47
CA ARG A 245 35.14 7.27 9.31
C ARG A 245 35.39 8.53 10.11
N PHE A 246 34.52 9.54 10.01
CA PHE A 246 34.66 10.77 10.80
C PHE A 246 34.72 10.49 12.29
N SER A 247 33.85 9.62 12.82
CA SER A 247 33.88 9.24 14.23
C SER A 247 35.17 8.48 14.61
N SER A 248 35.68 7.61 13.72
CA SER A 248 36.92 6.90 13.89
C SER A 248 38.12 7.88 13.97
N ASP A 249 38.21 8.77 12.98
CA ASP A 249 39.32 9.74 12.88
C ASP A 249 39.28 10.70 14.07
N ALA A 250 38.11 11.23 14.43
CA ALA A 250 37.93 12.08 15.60
C ALA A 250 38.35 11.37 16.91
N SER A 251 38.04 10.07 17.05
CA SER A 251 38.45 9.33 18.24
C SER A 251 39.93 9.09 18.31
N HIS A 252 40.63 8.84 17.18
CA HIS A 252 42.05 8.73 17.11
C HIS A 252 42.74 10.07 17.44
N GLU A 253 42.26 11.17 16.86
CA GLU A 253 42.77 12.52 17.11
C GLU A 253 42.54 13.00 18.55
N LEU A 254 41.48 12.51 19.24
CA LEU A 254 41.22 12.79 20.65
C LEU A 254 42.07 11.91 21.60
N ARG A 255 42.35 10.67 21.23
CA ARG A 255 43.13 9.74 22.10
C ARG A 255 44.53 10.26 22.37
N THR A 256 45.20 10.75 21.37
CA THR A 256 46.59 11.25 21.47
C THR A 256 46.74 12.38 22.48
N PRO A 257 45.99 13.51 22.39
CA PRO A 257 46.09 14.58 23.39
C PRO A 257 45.66 14.12 24.80
N LEU A 258 44.65 13.29 24.93
CA LEU A 258 44.21 12.76 26.21
C LEU A 258 45.30 11.89 26.87
N THR A 259 46.00 11.07 26.08
CA THR A 259 47.15 10.27 26.58
C THR A 259 48.30 11.16 27.05
N ILE A 260 48.55 12.23 26.34
CA ILE A 260 49.60 13.21 26.73
C ILE A 260 49.22 13.93 28.03
N ILE A 261 47.93 14.37 28.14
CA ILE A 261 47.41 15.02 29.35
C ILE A 261 47.52 14.05 30.54
N ARG A 262 47.13 12.78 30.37
CA ARG A 262 47.27 11.75 31.39
C ARG A 262 48.71 11.60 31.87
N GLY A 263 49.64 11.47 30.93
CA GLY A 263 51.04 11.34 31.29
C GLY A 263 51.62 12.55 32.03
N HIS A 264 51.12 13.76 31.76
CA HIS A 264 51.46 14.94 32.55
C HIS A 264 50.86 14.90 33.96
N ILE A 265 49.60 14.47 34.08
CA ILE A 265 48.90 14.36 35.36
C ILE A 265 49.60 13.31 36.24
N ASP A 266 49.89 12.12 35.70
CA ASP A 266 50.57 11.04 36.41
C ASP A 266 51.96 11.55 36.95
N ARG A 267 52.70 12.29 36.14
CA ARG A 267 53.96 12.89 36.55
C ARG A 267 53.78 13.91 37.69
N LEU A 268 52.75 14.75 37.61
CA LEU A 268 52.48 15.76 38.65
C LEU A 268 51.98 15.11 39.93
N ILE A 269 51.21 14.00 39.88
CA ILE A 269 50.82 13.22 41.06
C ILE A 269 52.04 12.70 41.78
N HIS A 270 53.04 12.16 41.04
CA HIS A 270 54.30 11.68 41.63
C HIS A 270 55.19 12.76 42.22
N GLN A 271 55.06 14.02 41.75
CA GLN A 271 55.81 15.18 42.24
C GLN A 271 55.13 15.89 43.43
N ALA A 272 53.81 15.67 43.60
CA ALA A 272 53.05 16.30 44.65
C ALA A 272 53.36 15.64 46.02
N PRO A 273 53.41 16.41 47.12
CA PRO A 273 53.60 15.83 48.46
C PRO A 273 52.49 14.82 48.76
N ASP A 274 52.90 13.69 49.37
CA ASP A 274 52.00 12.62 49.74
C ASP A 274 50.83 13.10 50.64
N GLY A 275 49.59 12.76 50.31
CA GLY A 275 48.40 13.14 51.04
C GLY A 275 47.99 14.60 50.91
N SER A 276 48.70 15.40 50.11
CA SER A 276 48.37 16.83 49.88
C SER A 276 47.05 17.02 49.11
N HIS A 277 46.36 18.13 49.31
CA HIS A 277 45.21 18.53 48.53
C HIS A 277 45.51 18.61 47.02
N MET A 278 46.78 18.94 46.68
CA MET A 278 47.19 18.96 45.28
C MET A 278 47.21 17.56 44.67
N GLN A 279 47.79 16.58 45.38
CA GLN A 279 47.79 15.19 44.95
C GLN A 279 46.36 14.63 44.76
N GLN A 280 45.48 14.91 45.72
CA GLN A 280 44.06 14.53 45.65
C GLN A 280 43.33 15.17 44.44
N ASN A 281 43.52 16.46 44.22
CA ASN A 281 42.90 17.15 43.06
C ASN A 281 43.46 16.61 41.72
N LEU A 282 44.77 16.35 41.62
CA LEU A 282 45.39 15.76 40.43
C LEU A 282 44.85 14.34 40.15
N ALA A 283 44.63 13.53 41.24
CA ALA A 283 44.01 12.20 41.11
C ALA A 283 42.60 12.31 40.52
N LEU A 284 41.75 13.23 41.02
CA LEU A 284 40.42 13.47 40.48
C LEU A 284 40.44 13.90 38.98
N VAL A 285 41.37 14.77 38.61
CA VAL A 285 41.53 15.15 37.20
C VAL A 285 42.00 13.95 36.35
N GLY A 286 42.90 13.12 36.89
CA GLY A 286 43.33 11.88 36.25
C GLY A 286 42.19 10.91 35.99
N GLU A 287 41.34 10.68 36.99
CA GLU A 287 40.14 9.86 36.83
C GLU A 287 39.20 10.38 35.74
N GLU A 288 38.98 11.71 35.63
CA GLU A 288 38.12 12.28 34.60
C GLU A 288 38.74 12.17 33.18
N VAL A 289 40.08 12.28 33.08
CA VAL A 289 40.78 12.01 31.81
C VAL A 289 40.65 10.54 31.40
N GLU A 290 40.81 9.59 32.32
CA GLU A 290 40.59 8.16 32.04
C GLU A 290 39.17 7.89 31.60
N ARG A 291 38.21 8.54 32.25
CA ARG A 291 36.79 8.47 31.84
C ARG A 291 36.57 8.97 30.42
N LEU A 292 37.17 10.10 30.03
CA LEU A 292 37.09 10.64 28.67
C LEU A 292 37.71 9.68 27.64
N VAL A 293 38.85 9.06 27.95
CA VAL A 293 39.48 8.03 27.10
C VAL A 293 38.54 6.83 26.94
N ALA A 294 37.92 6.35 28.02
CA ALA A 294 36.98 5.25 27.95
C ALA A 294 35.72 5.57 27.09
N ILE A 295 35.19 6.80 27.19
CA ILE A 295 34.06 7.26 26.38
C ILE A 295 34.44 7.30 24.91
N THR A 296 35.60 7.89 24.57
CA THR A 296 36.07 7.99 23.18
C THR A 296 36.31 6.61 22.56
N ASN A 297 36.87 5.66 23.29
CA ASN A 297 37.04 4.28 22.84
C ASN A 297 35.69 3.57 22.59
N LYS A 298 34.70 3.76 23.47
CA LYS A 298 33.33 3.20 23.30
C LYS A 298 32.65 3.79 22.06
N LEU A 299 32.78 5.10 21.82
CA LEU A 299 32.23 5.76 20.64
C LEU A 299 32.87 5.26 19.35
N LEU A 300 34.21 5.12 19.34
CA LEU A 300 34.95 4.57 18.22
C LEU A 300 34.46 3.17 17.87
N TRP A 301 34.40 2.28 18.86
CA TRP A 301 33.97 0.91 18.64
C TRP A 301 32.53 0.84 18.13
N LEU A 302 31.61 1.61 18.72
CA LEU A 302 30.22 1.70 18.25
C LEU A 302 30.12 2.23 16.81
N SER A 303 30.96 3.17 16.44
CA SER A 303 31.00 3.71 15.07
C SER A 303 31.51 2.67 14.06
N GLN A 304 32.55 1.90 14.41
CA GLN A 304 33.05 0.80 13.58
C GLN A 304 32.02 -0.33 13.44
N ALA A 305 31.30 -0.65 14.53
CA ALA A 305 30.23 -1.63 14.51
C ALA A 305 29.06 -1.22 13.60
N ASP A 306 28.71 0.07 13.61
CA ASP A 306 27.71 0.62 12.71
C ASP A 306 28.12 0.54 11.24
N ALA A 307 29.37 0.78 10.95
CA ALA A 307 29.91 0.67 9.60
C ALA A 307 30.04 -0.79 9.10
N GLY A 308 29.77 -1.77 9.97
CA GLY A 308 29.99 -3.18 9.65
C GLY A 308 31.48 -3.55 9.50
N GLN A 309 32.38 -2.73 10.07
CA GLN A 309 33.84 -2.88 9.98
C GLN A 309 34.45 -3.58 11.20
N THR A 310 33.61 -4.08 12.12
CA THR A 310 34.10 -4.77 13.32
C THR A 310 34.67 -6.12 12.95
N VAL A 311 35.96 -6.28 13.14
CA VAL A 311 36.70 -7.54 13.04
C VAL A 311 36.76 -8.12 14.45
N LEU A 312 36.11 -9.29 14.68
CA LEU A 312 36.14 -9.99 15.95
C LEU A 312 37.41 -10.88 16.02
N ASP A 313 38.17 -10.75 17.09
CA ASP A 313 39.24 -11.70 17.42
C ASP A 313 38.66 -12.89 18.18
N LYS A 314 37.98 -13.79 17.46
CA LYS A 314 37.28 -14.93 18.05
C LYS A 314 38.27 -15.99 18.53
N ARG A 315 38.15 -16.36 19.80
CA ARG A 315 38.93 -17.43 20.47
C ARG A 315 37.99 -18.34 21.25
N VAL A 316 38.44 -19.54 21.55
CA VAL A 316 37.73 -20.46 22.43
C VAL A 316 37.85 -19.97 23.86
N VAL A 317 36.74 -19.67 24.50
CA VAL A 317 36.65 -19.04 25.80
C VAL A 317 35.79 -19.92 26.76
N LYS A 318 36.29 -20.15 27.94
CA LYS A 318 35.52 -20.79 29.03
C LYS A 318 34.70 -19.72 29.77
N PHE A 319 33.43 -19.65 29.47
CA PHE A 319 32.54 -18.63 30.01
C PHE A 319 32.42 -18.67 31.53
N ASN A 320 32.37 -19.89 32.08
CA ASN A 320 32.28 -20.09 33.53
C ASN A 320 33.45 -19.47 34.31
N ASP A 321 34.68 -19.54 33.75
CA ASP A 321 35.88 -19.02 34.42
C ASP A 321 35.82 -17.47 34.44
N ILE A 322 35.43 -16.83 33.35
CA ILE A 322 35.28 -15.35 33.27
C ILE A 322 34.22 -14.86 34.24
N VAL A 323 33.01 -15.47 34.22
CA VAL A 323 31.92 -15.05 35.09
C VAL A 323 32.24 -15.30 36.54
N GLY A 324 32.81 -16.50 36.87
CA GLY A 324 33.20 -16.83 38.22
C GLY A 324 34.17 -15.82 38.82
N GLN A 325 35.25 -15.51 38.08
CA GLN A 325 36.24 -14.52 38.53
C GLN A 325 35.61 -13.14 38.72
N MET A 326 34.77 -12.68 37.74
CA MET A 326 34.12 -11.37 37.86
C MET A 326 33.18 -11.30 39.06
N VAL A 327 32.39 -12.35 39.33
CA VAL A 327 31.44 -12.37 40.45
C VAL A 327 32.18 -12.39 41.79
N ASP A 328 33.31 -13.12 41.89
CA ASP A 328 34.12 -13.16 43.11
C ASP A 328 34.76 -11.79 43.38
N ASP A 329 35.30 -11.11 42.36
CA ASP A 329 35.81 -9.73 42.48
C ASP A 329 34.68 -8.77 42.94
N LEU A 330 33.51 -8.85 42.35
CA LEU A 330 32.38 -8.00 42.69
C LEU A 330 31.89 -8.20 44.12
N ARG A 331 31.85 -9.44 44.60
CA ARG A 331 31.50 -9.75 45.99
C ARG A 331 32.50 -9.15 46.99
N MET A 332 33.78 -9.17 46.66
CA MET A 332 34.84 -8.61 47.50
C MET A 332 34.72 -7.09 47.69
N PHE A 333 34.40 -6.36 46.56
CA PHE A 333 34.31 -4.92 46.57
C PHE A 333 32.96 -4.34 46.97
N ASN A 334 31.85 -5.11 46.80
CA ASN A 334 30.47 -4.66 47.06
C ASN A 334 29.78 -5.50 48.15
N ARG A 335 30.38 -5.58 49.34
CA ARG A 335 29.91 -6.41 50.46
C ARG A 335 28.49 -6.10 50.97
N HIS A 336 27.92 -4.97 50.55
CA HIS A 336 26.57 -4.53 50.88
C HIS A 336 25.49 -5.11 49.96
N LEU A 337 25.90 -5.75 48.87
CA LEU A 337 24.99 -6.37 47.88
C LEU A 337 25.04 -7.90 47.98
N ASP A 338 23.89 -8.54 47.80
CA ASP A 338 23.82 -9.98 47.70
C ASP A 338 23.97 -10.45 46.25
N PHE A 339 25.02 -11.24 45.98
CA PHE A 339 25.34 -11.76 44.66
C PHE A 339 24.99 -13.25 44.55
N SER A 340 24.05 -13.60 43.70
CA SER A 340 23.70 -14.99 43.36
C SER A 340 24.19 -15.29 41.94
N CYS A 341 24.92 -16.39 41.78
CA CYS A 341 25.42 -16.86 40.48
C CYS A 341 25.04 -18.33 40.31
N ASP A 342 24.24 -18.63 39.27
CA ASP A 342 23.77 -19.97 38.92
C ASP A 342 24.16 -20.32 37.49
N LEU A 343 25.16 -21.17 37.32
CA LEU A 343 25.69 -21.61 36.03
C LEU A 343 25.28 -23.05 35.75
N LYS A 344 24.41 -23.28 34.75
CA LYS A 344 23.92 -24.63 34.40
C LYS A 344 24.84 -25.31 33.39
N GLY A 345 25.83 -26.04 33.88
CA GLY A 345 26.76 -26.82 33.07
C GLY A 345 28.04 -26.05 32.66
N LEU A 346 28.89 -26.72 31.91
CA LEU A 346 30.12 -26.12 31.36
C LEU A 346 29.79 -25.41 30.05
N MET A 347 30.20 -24.13 29.92
CA MET A 347 29.90 -23.30 28.77
C MET A 347 31.21 -22.87 28.13
N VAL A 348 31.41 -23.33 26.90
CA VAL A 348 32.56 -22.98 26.06
C VAL A 348 32.05 -22.28 24.79
N LEU A 349 32.57 -21.09 24.50
CA LEU A 349 32.15 -20.23 23.42
C LEU A 349 33.30 -19.94 22.46
N THR A 350 32.98 -19.67 21.20
CA THR A 350 33.93 -19.07 20.25
C THR A 350 33.56 -17.59 20.07
N CYS A 351 34.23 -16.73 20.83
CA CYS A 351 33.92 -15.30 20.86
C CYS A 351 35.19 -14.45 21.07
N ASP A 352 35.00 -13.13 20.92
CA ASP A 352 36.03 -12.16 21.29
C ASP A 352 36.04 -12.00 22.81
N HIS A 353 37.14 -12.41 23.43
CA HIS A 353 37.31 -12.44 24.88
C HIS A 353 37.15 -11.05 25.51
N ASP A 354 37.81 -10.03 24.93
CA ASP A 354 37.86 -8.69 25.50
C ASP A 354 36.49 -7.99 25.40
N LEU A 355 35.77 -8.21 24.28
CA LEU A 355 34.43 -7.72 24.11
C LEU A 355 33.42 -8.44 25.02
N LEU A 356 33.59 -9.75 25.27
CA LEU A 356 32.78 -10.48 26.23
C LEU A 356 32.98 -9.96 27.65
N GLN A 357 34.24 -9.74 28.07
CA GLN A 357 34.50 -9.12 29.35
C GLN A 357 33.89 -7.72 29.48
N GLN A 358 33.98 -6.91 28.42
CA GLN A 358 33.40 -5.58 28.39
C GLN A 358 31.87 -5.60 28.47
N LEU A 359 31.22 -6.55 27.79
CA LEU A 359 29.78 -6.80 27.88
C LEU A 359 29.35 -7.08 29.31
N LEU A 360 29.98 -8.09 29.93
CA LEU A 360 29.67 -8.51 31.30
C LEU A 360 29.93 -7.39 32.32
N SER A 361 31.08 -6.69 32.16
CA SER A 361 31.44 -5.54 33.01
C SER A 361 30.42 -4.41 32.93
N ASN A 362 29.91 -4.09 31.73
CA ASN A 362 28.89 -3.06 31.58
C ASN A 362 27.55 -3.49 32.22
N LEU A 363 27.14 -4.77 32.05
CA LEU A 363 25.90 -5.29 32.67
C LEU A 363 25.99 -5.31 34.19
N PHE A 364 27.09 -5.82 34.77
CA PHE A 364 27.28 -5.85 36.22
C PHE A 364 27.40 -4.43 36.79
N SER A 365 28.15 -3.54 36.14
CA SER A 365 28.27 -2.14 36.56
C SER A 365 26.90 -1.45 36.59
N ASN A 366 26.03 -1.71 35.61
CA ASN A 366 24.65 -1.20 35.63
C ASN A 366 23.85 -1.82 36.77
N ALA A 367 23.95 -3.14 36.99
CA ALA A 367 23.23 -3.85 38.05
C ALA A 367 23.61 -3.34 39.46
N ILE A 368 24.86 -2.97 39.66
CA ILE A 368 25.33 -2.40 40.92
C ILE A 368 24.88 -0.94 41.07
N LYS A 369 25.09 -0.15 40.01
CA LYS A 369 24.85 1.30 40.03
C LYS A 369 23.38 1.66 40.29
N TYR A 370 22.47 0.89 39.74
CA TYR A 370 21.02 1.13 39.83
C TYR A 370 20.34 0.27 40.88
N ASN A 371 21.11 -0.38 41.78
CA ASN A 371 20.59 -1.20 42.87
C ASN A 371 20.22 -0.38 44.12
N HIS A 372 19.53 -1.03 45.02
CA HIS A 372 19.37 -0.56 46.45
C HIS A 372 20.65 -0.73 47.23
N ALA A 373 20.75 -0.05 48.39
CA ALA A 373 21.92 -0.15 49.24
C ALA A 373 22.16 -1.60 49.78
N GLU A 374 21.11 -2.38 49.98
CA GLU A 374 21.16 -3.80 50.41
C GLU A 374 20.44 -4.66 49.37
N GLY A 375 20.65 -4.40 48.09
CA GLY A 375 19.95 -5.06 47.02
C GLY A 375 20.59 -6.38 46.58
N ILE A 376 19.92 -7.02 45.61
CA ILE A 376 20.30 -8.32 45.09
C ILE A 376 20.72 -8.19 43.64
N VAL A 377 21.81 -8.86 43.25
CA VAL A 377 22.23 -9.06 41.87
C VAL A 377 22.24 -10.55 41.57
N LYS A 378 21.46 -11.00 40.60
CA LYS A 378 21.39 -12.41 40.19
C LYS A 378 21.98 -12.57 38.80
N PHE A 379 22.88 -13.54 38.66
CA PHE A 379 23.38 -13.99 37.36
C PHE A 379 22.95 -15.42 37.12
N PHE A 380 22.36 -15.67 35.98
CA PHE A 380 21.94 -17.01 35.57
C PHE A 380 22.45 -17.28 34.16
N ALA A 381 22.95 -18.49 33.88
CA ALA A 381 23.34 -18.87 32.53
C ALA A 381 23.07 -20.34 32.25
N GLN A 382 22.63 -20.63 31.03
CA GLN A 382 22.40 -22.00 30.54
C GLN A 382 22.64 -22.08 29.03
N VAL A 383 22.95 -23.28 28.58
CA VAL A 383 23.02 -23.59 27.13
C VAL A 383 21.73 -24.32 26.75
N LYS A 384 21.08 -23.83 25.67
CA LYS A 384 19.92 -24.46 25.08
C LYS A 384 19.97 -24.33 23.55
N GLU A 385 19.74 -25.44 22.84
CA GLU A 385 19.67 -25.48 21.37
C GLU A 385 20.89 -24.85 20.67
N GLY A 386 22.10 -25.09 21.21
CA GLY A 386 23.35 -24.56 20.62
C GLY A 386 23.58 -23.05 20.87
N GLN A 387 22.80 -22.44 21.73
CA GLN A 387 22.95 -21.06 22.15
C GLN A 387 23.19 -20.93 23.64
N LEU A 388 24.02 -20.00 24.05
CA LEU A 388 24.15 -19.55 25.40
C LEU A 388 23.07 -18.51 25.69
N TYR A 389 22.29 -18.74 26.74
CA TYR A 389 21.38 -17.76 27.34
C TYR A 389 21.91 -17.38 28.72
N PHE A 390 22.02 -16.07 28.95
CA PHE A 390 22.38 -15.59 30.28
C PHE A 390 21.57 -14.35 30.65
N THR A 391 21.33 -14.18 31.94
CA THR A 391 20.51 -13.09 32.47
C THR A 391 21.27 -12.43 33.61
N VAL A 392 21.32 -11.10 33.60
CA VAL A 392 21.74 -10.29 34.74
C VAL A 392 20.51 -9.58 35.25
N SER A 393 20.17 -9.85 36.54
CA SER A 393 19.00 -9.27 37.17
C SER A 393 19.41 -8.51 38.41
N ASN A 394 18.77 -7.39 38.68
CA ASN A 394 19.01 -6.62 39.91
C ASN A 394 17.72 -6.01 40.46
N THR A 395 17.67 -5.88 41.78
CA THR A 395 16.70 -5.00 42.43
C THR A 395 17.01 -3.53 42.05
N THR A 396 16.00 -2.69 42.04
CA THR A 396 16.20 -1.29 41.66
C THR A 396 15.29 -0.36 42.48
N HIS A 397 15.74 0.87 42.67
CA HIS A 397 14.96 1.95 43.27
C HIS A 397 14.23 2.77 42.21
N LEU A 398 14.46 2.49 40.95
CA LEU A 398 13.86 3.22 39.85
C LEU A 398 12.41 2.77 39.61
N SER A 399 11.54 3.67 39.23
CA SER A 399 10.23 3.31 38.71
C SER A 399 10.38 2.46 37.46
N LEU A 400 9.66 1.34 37.42
CA LEU A 400 9.70 0.44 36.24
C LEU A 400 8.74 0.85 35.14
N GLU A 401 7.89 1.89 35.39
CA GLU A 401 6.96 2.42 34.39
C GLU A 401 7.70 3.17 33.30
N GLY A 402 7.48 2.76 32.03
CA GLY A 402 8.08 3.37 30.86
C GLY A 402 9.51 2.92 30.55
N LEU A 403 10.04 1.90 31.24
CA LEU A 403 11.24 1.20 30.83
C LEU A 403 10.95 0.37 29.58
N ASP A 404 11.57 0.70 28.49
CA ASP A 404 11.42 0.05 27.19
C ASP A 404 12.78 -0.13 26.50
N ASP A 405 12.79 -0.63 25.28
CA ASP A 405 14.00 -0.86 24.48
C ASP A 405 14.83 0.40 24.17
N ARG A 406 14.31 1.59 24.49
CA ARG A 406 15.06 2.85 24.39
C ARG A 406 16.27 2.90 25.33
N VAL A 407 16.31 2.08 26.38
CA VAL A 407 17.50 1.98 27.27
C VAL A 407 18.77 1.54 26.52
N PHE A 408 18.61 0.93 25.34
CA PHE A 408 19.72 0.55 24.46
C PHE A 408 20.09 1.64 23.44
N GLU A 409 19.41 2.79 23.42
CA GLU A 409 19.79 3.91 22.58
C GLU A 409 21.04 4.60 23.14
N ARG A 410 21.84 5.19 22.26
CA ARG A 410 23.06 5.89 22.66
C ARG A 410 22.71 7.16 23.44
N PHE A 411 23.49 7.43 24.49
CA PHE A 411 23.30 8.58 25.37
C PHE A 411 21.95 8.58 26.10
N TYR A 412 21.16 7.53 25.97
CA TYR A 412 19.90 7.42 26.72
C TYR A 412 20.22 7.25 28.22
N ARG A 413 19.50 8.02 29.04
CA ARG A 413 19.55 7.95 30.49
C ARG A 413 18.13 8.01 31.00
N TYR A 414 17.73 7.03 31.75
CA TYR A 414 16.43 7.04 32.42
C TYR A 414 16.36 8.20 33.42
N ARG A 415 15.34 9.05 33.33
CA ARG A 415 15.07 10.19 34.23
C ARG A 415 13.75 9.93 34.95
N GLU A 416 13.78 9.89 36.25
CA GLU A 416 12.60 9.78 37.11
C GLU A 416 12.02 11.20 37.30
N GLY A 417 10.91 11.52 36.56
CA GLY A 417 10.21 12.80 36.66
C GLY A 417 10.84 14.00 35.93
N ALA A 418 10.01 14.95 35.53
CA ALA A 418 10.42 16.14 34.73
C ALA A 418 11.25 17.17 35.51
N ASN A 419 11.38 17.07 36.85
CA ASN A 419 11.95 18.12 37.73
C ASN A 419 13.07 17.69 38.67
N GLN A 420 13.59 16.45 38.56
CA GLN A 420 14.71 16.08 39.42
C GLN A 420 16.04 16.43 38.73
N GLN A 421 16.83 17.23 39.44
CA GLN A 421 18.24 17.43 39.15
C GLN A 421 18.92 16.08 39.01
N VAL A 422 19.69 15.90 37.91
CA VAL A 422 20.47 14.72 37.66
C VAL A 422 21.26 14.37 38.90
N THR A 423 20.76 13.43 39.71
CA THR A 423 21.59 12.87 40.79
C THR A 423 22.84 12.31 40.14
N ASP A 424 23.96 12.72 40.64
CA ASP A 424 25.33 12.62 40.10
C ASP A 424 25.87 11.17 39.99
N LYS A 425 25.05 10.24 39.46
CA LYS A 425 25.51 8.90 39.12
C LYS A 425 26.12 8.96 37.72
N SER A 426 27.42 9.18 37.72
CA SER A 426 28.23 9.32 36.50
C SER A 426 28.06 8.14 35.54
N GLY A 427 27.61 8.42 34.33
CA GLY A 427 27.49 7.42 33.26
C GLY A 427 27.26 8.08 31.91
N SER A 428 27.98 7.63 30.88
CA SER A 428 27.92 8.20 29.52
C SER A 428 26.66 7.85 28.74
N GLY A 429 25.80 6.92 29.24
CA GLY A 429 24.66 6.41 28.47
C GLY A 429 25.06 5.54 27.26
N LEU A 430 26.31 5.07 27.20
CA LEU A 430 26.81 4.23 26.11
C LEU A 430 26.94 2.74 26.47
N GLY A 431 26.82 2.38 27.76
CA GLY A 431 27.07 1.01 28.22
C GLY A 431 26.10 -0.02 27.62
N LEU A 432 24.81 0.21 27.68
CA LEU A 432 23.79 -0.74 27.18
C LEU A 432 23.74 -0.76 25.66
N SER A 433 23.93 0.37 24.97
CA SER A 433 24.06 0.39 23.52
C SER A 433 25.29 -0.40 23.04
N LEU A 434 26.39 -0.33 23.77
CA LEU A 434 27.58 -1.15 23.52
C LEU A 434 27.29 -2.64 23.75
N CYS A 435 26.57 -3.01 24.81
CA CYS A 435 26.16 -4.41 25.06
C CYS A 435 25.35 -4.96 23.88
N ARG A 436 24.39 -4.19 23.38
CA ARG A 436 23.55 -4.60 22.24
C ARG A 436 24.38 -4.83 20.97
N GLU A 437 25.32 -3.93 20.67
CA GLU A 437 26.15 -4.07 19.47
C GLU A 437 27.20 -5.20 19.61
N ILE A 438 27.76 -5.44 20.80
CA ILE A 438 28.68 -6.57 21.05
C ILE A 438 27.95 -7.90 20.79
N LEU A 439 26.75 -8.07 21.39
CA LEU A 439 25.98 -9.29 21.19
C LEU A 439 25.57 -9.47 19.73
N ARG A 440 25.15 -8.39 19.05
CA ARG A 440 24.80 -8.40 17.64
C ARG A 440 26.00 -8.78 16.74
N ALA A 441 27.18 -8.27 17.02
CA ALA A 441 28.40 -8.64 16.31
C ALA A 441 28.72 -10.14 16.44
N HIS A 442 28.35 -10.75 17.56
CA HIS A 442 28.50 -12.19 17.81
C HIS A 442 27.27 -13.03 17.34
N GLY A 443 26.29 -12.42 16.67
CA GLY A 443 25.09 -13.10 16.18
C GLY A 443 24.03 -13.36 17.25
N GLY A 444 24.14 -12.67 18.39
CA GLY A 444 23.23 -12.75 19.54
C GLY A 444 22.31 -11.54 19.69
N GLY A 445 21.65 -11.44 20.84
CA GLY A 445 20.74 -10.35 21.17
C GLY A 445 20.64 -10.08 22.66
N ILE A 446 20.08 -8.91 23.00
CA ILE A 446 19.74 -8.51 24.38
C ILE A 446 18.34 -7.93 24.41
N HIS A 447 17.60 -8.29 25.45
CA HIS A 447 16.26 -7.77 25.77
C HIS A 447 16.17 -7.32 27.21
N LEU A 448 15.35 -6.31 27.45
CA LEU A 448 14.98 -5.87 28.78
C LEU A 448 13.67 -6.56 29.17
N SER A 449 13.62 -7.16 30.34
CA SER A 449 12.42 -7.73 30.90
C SER A 449 12.30 -7.40 32.39
N LEU A 450 11.13 -7.68 32.95
CA LEU A 450 10.87 -7.54 34.39
C LEU A 450 10.58 -8.93 34.95
N SER A 451 11.31 -9.27 36.03
CA SER A 451 11.05 -10.49 36.77
C SER A 451 9.69 -10.43 37.47
N ARG A 452 9.13 -11.60 37.82
CA ARG A 452 7.93 -11.71 38.66
C ARG A 452 8.11 -11.06 40.04
N ASP A 453 9.36 -11.01 40.51
CA ASP A 453 9.75 -10.40 41.80
C ASP A 453 10.02 -8.90 41.68
N GLY A 454 9.71 -8.27 40.54
CA GLY A 454 9.92 -6.85 40.31
C GLY A 454 11.39 -6.44 40.07
N MET A 455 12.27 -7.39 39.74
CA MET A 455 13.66 -7.11 39.40
C MET A 455 13.78 -6.75 37.93
N VAL A 456 14.65 -5.79 37.59
CA VAL A 456 15.06 -5.50 36.20
C VAL A 456 15.96 -6.65 35.73
N GLN A 457 15.69 -7.16 34.53
CA GLN A 457 16.44 -8.26 33.91
C GLN A 457 16.93 -7.88 32.51
N PHE A 458 18.21 -8.13 32.28
CA PHE A 458 18.82 -8.08 30.94
C PHE A 458 19.03 -9.52 30.48
N GLU A 459 18.20 -9.95 29.55
CA GLU A 459 18.24 -11.30 28.96
C GLU A 459 19.08 -11.27 27.69
N CYS A 460 20.17 -12.01 27.70
CA CYS A 460 21.15 -12.05 26.62
C CYS A 460 21.19 -13.44 25.98
N SER A 461 21.38 -13.48 24.68
CA SER A 461 21.61 -14.71 23.92
C SER A 461 22.84 -14.57 23.02
N MET A 462 23.61 -15.65 22.85
CA MET A 462 24.77 -15.71 21.98
C MET A 462 24.99 -17.13 21.46
N PRO A 463 25.31 -17.34 20.16
CA PRO A 463 25.64 -18.69 19.67
C PRO A 463 26.94 -19.19 20.31
N LEU A 464 27.05 -20.51 20.43
CA LEU A 464 28.27 -21.15 21.01
C LEU A 464 29.42 -21.18 20.03
N ALA A 465 29.15 -21.20 18.71
CA ALA A 465 30.13 -21.29 17.63
C ALA A 465 29.90 -20.24 16.54
#